data_199f8c64c882667ca8b517d1a2b3eb12
#
_entry.id   199f8c64c882667ca8b517d1a2b3eb12
#
_cell.length_a   1.000
_cell.length_b   1.000
_cell.length_c   1.000
_cell.angle_alpha   90.00
_cell.angle_beta   90.00
_cell.angle_gamma   90.00
#
_symmetry.space_group_name_H-M   'P 1'
#
loop_
_entity.id
_entity.type
_entity.pdbx_description
1 polymer ?
#
loop_
_entity_poly.entity_id
_entity_poly.type
_entity_poly.pdbx_seq_one_letter_code
_entity_poly.pdbx_strand_id
1 'polypeptide(L)'
;MPATRIETRAGWLEGRQAELLEAVQRAITQGIRIPENDRDIRLHELPADAMLIPSHRSERFTFVEISMFVGRSVDAKRRLYAALVHELGAFDVAPHDIKVLIHEAPRENWSVGGVALSDVELGFKIEV
;
A
#
# COMPACT_ATOMS: atom_id res chain seq x y z
N MET A 1 -7.90 1.39 9.42
CA MET A 1 -7.98 2.01 8.07
C MET A 1 -6.60 2.37 7.58
N PRO A 2 -6.02 1.66 6.64
CA PRO A 2 -4.83 2.15 5.99
C PRO A 2 -5.18 3.12 4.87
N ALA A 3 -4.30 4.08 4.65
CA ALA A 3 -4.34 4.95 3.49
C ALA A 3 -3.06 4.70 2.69
N THR A 4 -3.22 4.29 1.44
CA THR A 4 -2.09 3.81 0.64
C THR A 4 -1.89 4.69 -0.58
N ARG A 5 -0.62 5.01 -0.84
CA ARG A 5 -0.19 5.71 -2.05
C ARG A 5 0.79 4.83 -2.80
N ILE A 6 0.54 4.67 -4.09
CA ILE A 6 1.44 3.95 -4.99
C ILE A 6 2.01 4.96 -5.96
N GLU A 7 3.33 5.00 -6.11
CA GLU A 7 3.99 5.86 -7.07
C GLU A 7 4.85 5.03 -8.02
N THR A 8 4.75 5.31 -9.31
CA THR A 8 5.53 4.68 -10.35
C THR A 8 5.59 5.59 -11.57
N ARG A 9 6.48 5.30 -12.51
CA ARG A 9 6.49 6.01 -13.79
C ARG A 9 5.30 5.64 -14.65
N ALA A 10 4.76 6.61 -15.36
CA ALA A 10 3.71 6.39 -16.34
C ALA A 10 4.24 5.61 -17.55
N GLY A 11 3.37 4.85 -18.20
CA GLY A 11 3.61 4.27 -19.52
C GLY A 11 3.72 2.75 -19.57
N TRP A 12 3.97 2.07 -18.45
CA TRP A 12 4.14 0.61 -18.48
C TRP A 12 2.91 -0.20 -18.06
N LEU A 13 1.92 0.44 -17.42
CA LEU A 13 0.71 -0.28 -16.98
C LEU A 13 -0.26 -0.62 -18.11
N GLU A 14 -0.25 0.16 -19.18
CA GLU A 14 -1.01 -0.13 -20.40
C GLU A 14 -2.52 -0.37 -20.14
N GLY A 15 -3.13 0.50 -19.36
CA GLY A 15 -4.56 0.41 -19.05
C GLY A 15 -4.93 -0.52 -17.91
N ARG A 16 -3.95 -1.11 -17.22
CA ARG A 16 -4.17 -2.03 -16.11
C ARG A 16 -4.16 -1.34 -14.73
N GLN A 17 -4.40 -0.04 -14.67
CA GLN A 17 -4.35 0.72 -13.42
C GLN A 17 -5.34 0.20 -12.39
N ALA A 18 -6.59 -0.04 -12.79
CA ALA A 18 -7.62 -0.57 -11.89
C ALA A 18 -7.23 -1.96 -11.35
N GLU A 19 -6.64 -2.81 -12.19
CA GLU A 19 -6.18 -4.13 -11.76
C GLU A 19 -5.06 -4.02 -10.72
N LEU A 20 -4.16 -3.06 -10.91
CA LEU A 20 -3.07 -2.82 -9.96
C LEU A 20 -3.61 -2.41 -8.58
N LEU A 21 -4.58 -1.50 -8.56
CA LEU A 21 -5.22 -1.08 -7.31
C LEU A 21 -5.88 -2.25 -6.58
N GLU A 22 -6.58 -3.11 -7.31
CA GLU A 22 -7.19 -4.31 -6.73
C GLU A 22 -6.14 -5.31 -6.23
N ALA A 23 -5.04 -5.47 -6.94
CA ALA A 23 -3.95 -6.34 -6.50
C ALA A 23 -3.33 -5.85 -5.19
N VAL A 24 -3.08 -4.54 -5.08
CA VAL A 24 -2.54 -3.96 -3.86
C VAL A 24 -3.55 -4.07 -2.71
N GLN A 25 -4.85 -3.88 -2.98
CA GLN A 25 -5.89 -4.08 -1.98
C GLN A 25 -5.88 -5.51 -1.44
N ARG A 26 -5.76 -6.52 -2.32
CA ARG A 26 -5.67 -7.92 -1.89
C ARG A 26 -4.46 -8.15 -0.98
N ALA A 27 -3.32 -7.59 -1.35
CA ALA A 27 -2.10 -7.73 -0.55
C ALA A 27 -2.25 -7.11 0.85
N ILE A 28 -2.86 -5.94 0.94
CA ILE A 28 -3.09 -5.26 2.22
C ILE A 28 -4.07 -6.07 3.07
N THR A 29 -5.16 -6.55 2.48
CA THR A 29 -6.15 -7.37 3.18
C THR A 29 -5.52 -8.65 3.74
N GLN A 30 -4.71 -9.33 2.95
CA GLN A 30 -4.03 -10.55 3.38
C GLN A 30 -2.94 -10.26 4.42
N GLY A 31 -2.20 -9.19 4.25
CA GLY A 31 -1.06 -8.87 5.10
C GLY A 31 -1.45 -8.42 6.49
N ILE A 32 -2.32 -7.45 6.59
CA ILE A 32 -2.69 -6.82 7.86
C ILE A 32 -4.13 -7.05 8.28
N ARG A 33 -4.83 -7.93 7.56
CA ARG A 33 -6.15 -8.47 7.93
C ARG A 33 -7.20 -7.38 8.21
N ILE A 34 -7.36 -6.49 7.26
CA ILE A 34 -8.42 -5.49 7.28
C ILE A 34 -9.66 -6.02 6.56
N PRO A 35 -10.85 -5.43 6.79
CA PRO A 35 -12.04 -5.77 6.01
C PRO A 35 -11.85 -5.48 4.52
N GLU A 36 -12.45 -6.31 3.67
CA GLU A 36 -12.33 -6.17 2.20
C GLU A 36 -12.92 -4.85 1.69
N ASN A 37 -13.88 -4.30 2.40
CA ASN A 37 -14.50 -3.02 2.03
C ASN A 37 -13.74 -1.79 2.55
N ASP A 38 -12.65 -2.00 3.28
CA ASP A 38 -11.78 -0.91 3.74
C ASP A 38 -10.80 -0.57 2.62
N ARG A 39 -11.21 0.32 1.74
CA ARG A 39 -10.56 0.60 0.46
C ARG A 39 -10.17 2.07 0.39
N ASP A 40 -8.86 2.34 0.49
CA ASP A 40 -8.34 3.69 0.40
C ASP A 40 -6.95 3.65 -0.22
N ILE A 41 -6.92 3.53 -1.55
CA ILE A 41 -5.67 3.41 -2.32
C ILE A 41 -5.73 4.36 -3.50
N ARG A 42 -4.62 5.07 -3.74
CA ARG A 42 -4.47 5.91 -4.92
C ARG A 42 -3.16 5.63 -5.64
N LEU A 43 -3.21 5.73 -6.96
CA LEU A 43 -2.06 5.54 -7.83
C LEU A 43 -1.63 6.89 -8.41
N HIS A 44 -0.35 7.19 -8.25
CA HIS A 44 0.28 8.35 -8.86
C HIS A 44 1.27 7.87 -9.92
N GLU A 45 0.94 8.08 -11.18
CA GLU A 45 1.83 7.80 -12.29
C GLU A 45 2.55 9.09 -12.65
N LEU A 46 3.86 9.10 -12.52
CA LEU A 46 4.68 10.28 -12.74
C LEU A 46 5.33 10.23 -14.13
N PRO A 47 5.42 11.37 -14.83
CA PRO A 47 6.17 11.41 -16.07
C PRO A 47 7.65 11.09 -15.82
N ALA A 48 8.32 10.57 -16.85
CA ALA A 48 9.70 10.09 -16.74
C ALA A 48 10.68 11.17 -16.24
N ASP A 49 10.41 12.43 -16.53
CA ASP A 49 11.26 13.55 -16.12
C ASP A 49 10.94 14.05 -14.70
N ALA A 50 9.93 13.52 -14.06
CA ALA A 50 9.52 13.91 -12.71
C ALA A 50 9.84 12.86 -11.64
N MET A 51 10.54 11.79 -12.01
CA MET A 51 10.87 10.71 -11.07
C MET A 51 12.24 10.13 -11.38
N LEU A 52 13.15 10.26 -10.42
CA LEU A 52 14.42 9.56 -10.46
C LEU A 52 14.22 8.15 -9.92
N ILE A 53 14.58 7.16 -10.73
CA ILE A 53 14.53 5.77 -10.31
C ILE A 53 15.86 5.41 -9.65
N PRO A 54 15.86 4.71 -8.51
CA PRO A 54 17.11 4.29 -7.88
C PRO A 54 17.96 3.43 -8.82
N SER A 55 19.27 3.51 -8.67
CA SER A 55 20.23 2.75 -9.51
C SER A 55 19.90 1.26 -9.49
N HIS A 56 20.06 0.60 -10.62
CA HIS A 56 19.81 -0.83 -10.79
C HIS A 56 18.35 -1.26 -10.64
N ARG A 57 17.42 -0.30 -10.84
CA ARG A 57 15.98 -0.57 -10.88
C ARG A 57 15.46 -0.27 -12.28
N SER A 58 14.34 -0.90 -12.63
CA SER A 58 13.73 -0.71 -13.95
C SER A 58 12.69 0.42 -13.95
N GLU A 59 12.12 0.70 -15.13
CA GLU A 59 11.02 1.65 -15.27
C GLU A 59 9.74 1.23 -14.52
N ARG A 60 9.66 -0.04 -14.10
CA ARG A 60 8.55 -0.58 -13.32
C ARG A 60 8.76 -0.41 -11.81
N PHE A 61 9.79 0.33 -11.41
CA PHE A 61 10.01 0.61 -10.00
C PHE A 61 8.76 1.22 -9.39
N THR A 62 8.30 0.60 -8.31
CA THR A 62 7.04 0.95 -7.65
C THR A 62 7.31 1.20 -6.17
N PHE A 63 6.91 2.37 -5.69
CA PHE A 63 7.01 2.74 -4.30
C PHE A 63 5.61 2.72 -3.69
N VAL A 64 5.41 1.88 -2.67
CA VAL A 64 4.14 1.75 -1.96
C VAL A 64 4.31 2.33 -0.57
N GLU A 65 3.60 3.41 -0.27
CA GLU A 65 3.56 4.00 1.07
C GLU A 65 2.22 3.70 1.70
N ILE A 66 2.24 3.14 2.90
CA ILE A 66 1.03 2.75 3.61
C ILE A 66 1.02 3.44 4.96
N SER A 67 0.04 4.32 5.18
CA SER A 67 -0.21 4.93 6.48
C SER A 67 -1.25 4.08 7.20
N MET A 68 -0.97 3.69 8.42
CA MET A 68 -1.86 2.81 9.18
C MET A 68 -1.76 3.06 10.68
N PHE A 69 -2.67 2.45 11.44
CA PHE A 69 -2.63 2.50 12.89
C PHE A 69 -1.39 1.79 13.44
N VAL A 70 -0.89 2.30 14.55
CA VAL A 70 0.12 1.60 15.36
C VAL A 70 -0.51 0.32 15.94
N GLY A 71 0.28 -0.73 16.09
CA GLY A 71 -0.14 -1.93 16.83
C GLY A 71 0.06 -3.24 16.10
N ARG A 72 0.39 -3.22 14.82
CA ARG A 72 0.63 -4.46 14.07
C ARG A 72 2.03 -5.01 14.32
N SER A 73 2.13 -6.33 14.35
CA SER A 73 3.39 -7.02 14.61
C SER A 73 4.35 -6.91 13.41
N VAL A 74 5.63 -7.18 13.66
CA VAL A 74 6.61 -7.30 12.59
C VAL A 74 6.24 -8.43 11.63
N ASP A 75 5.68 -9.54 12.15
CA ASP A 75 5.25 -10.64 11.31
C ASP A 75 4.09 -10.25 10.38
N ALA A 76 3.16 -9.41 10.84
CA ALA A 76 2.12 -8.85 9.98
C ALA A 76 2.71 -8.01 8.86
N LYS A 77 3.71 -7.20 9.18
CA LYS A 77 4.41 -6.38 8.18
C LYS A 77 5.15 -7.25 7.17
N ARG A 78 5.79 -8.33 7.62
CA ARG A 78 6.44 -9.30 6.73
C ARG A 78 5.45 -9.96 5.78
N ARG A 79 4.27 -10.35 6.28
CA ARG A 79 3.19 -10.89 5.43
C ARG A 79 2.77 -9.88 4.37
N LEU A 80 2.62 -8.62 4.77
CA LEU A 80 2.26 -7.54 3.85
C LEU A 80 3.30 -7.38 2.74
N TYR A 81 4.59 -7.34 3.08
CA TYR A 81 5.66 -7.21 2.09
C TYR A 81 5.65 -8.39 1.12
N ALA A 82 5.51 -9.60 1.63
CA ALA A 82 5.46 -10.80 0.79
C ALA A 82 4.23 -10.80 -0.12
N ALA A 83 3.08 -10.40 0.40
CA ALA A 83 1.86 -10.32 -0.39
C ALA A 83 1.95 -9.27 -1.50
N LEU A 84 2.57 -8.12 -1.23
CA LEU A 84 2.79 -7.08 -2.24
C LEU A 84 3.71 -7.59 -3.36
N VAL A 85 4.78 -8.27 -3.02
CA VAL A 85 5.69 -8.86 -4.01
C VAL A 85 4.96 -9.88 -4.87
N HIS A 86 4.15 -10.74 -4.25
CA HIS A 86 3.39 -11.75 -4.97
C HIS A 86 2.38 -11.10 -5.95
N GLU A 87 1.58 -10.15 -5.47
CA GLU A 87 0.55 -9.53 -6.29
C GLU A 87 1.14 -8.68 -7.42
N LEU A 88 2.18 -7.92 -7.14
CA LEU A 88 2.82 -7.07 -8.14
C LEU A 88 3.61 -7.88 -9.17
N GLY A 89 3.97 -9.12 -8.84
CA GLY A 89 4.61 -10.03 -9.79
C GLY A 89 3.75 -10.31 -11.01
N ALA A 90 2.42 -10.29 -10.88
CA ALA A 90 1.50 -10.45 -12.00
C ALA A 90 1.57 -9.31 -13.02
N PHE A 91 2.20 -8.19 -12.66
CA PHE A 91 2.42 -7.02 -13.52
C PHE A 91 3.86 -6.97 -14.02
N ASP A 92 4.61 -8.06 -13.87
CA ASP A 92 6.03 -8.14 -14.23
C ASP A 92 6.90 -7.13 -13.48
N VAL A 93 6.51 -6.81 -12.24
CA VAL A 93 7.33 -6.02 -11.33
C VAL A 93 8.20 -6.98 -10.53
N ALA A 94 9.51 -6.90 -10.74
CA ALA A 94 10.45 -7.75 -10.02
C ALA A 94 10.50 -7.37 -8.52
N PRO A 95 10.82 -8.31 -7.62
CA PRO A 95 10.86 -8.00 -6.19
C PRO A 95 11.75 -6.80 -5.83
N HIS A 96 12.91 -6.66 -6.48
CA HIS A 96 13.82 -5.55 -6.21
C HIS A 96 13.35 -4.21 -6.77
N ASP A 97 12.30 -4.19 -7.58
CA ASP A 97 11.63 -2.99 -8.05
C ASP A 97 10.49 -2.54 -7.13
N ILE A 98 10.27 -3.23 -6.02
CA ILE A 98 9.20 -2.93 -5.08
C ILE A 98 9.79 -2.40 -3.78
N LYS A 99 9.52 -1.13 -3.48
CA LYS A 99 9.90 -0.50 -2.23
C LYS A 99 8.65 -0.18 -1.44
N VAL A 100 8.64 -0.56 -0.17
CA VAL A 100 7.49 -0.34 0.71
C VAL A 100 7.94 0.44 1.93
N LEU A 101 7.17 1.45 2.30
CA LEU A 101 7.37 2.18 3.54
C LEU A 101 6.04 2.25 4.27
N ILE A 102 6.05 1.88 5.55
CA ILE A 102 4.90 1.96 6.43
C ILE A 102 5.06 3.18 7.33
N HIS A 103 4.04 4.05 7.36
CA HIS A 103 3.93 5.15 8.29
C HIS A 103 2.88 4.77 9.33
N GLU A 104 3.27 4.71 10.59
CA GLU A 104 2.34 4.39 11.67
C GLU A 104 1.95 5.64 12.43
N ALA A 105 0.65 5.80 12.67
CA ALA A 105 0.12 6.90 13.46
C ALA A 105 -0.89 6.35 14.46
N PRO A 106 -0.93 6.90 15.70
CA PRO A 106 -1.90 6.46 16.69
C PRO A 106 -3.32 6.82 16.25
N ARG A 107 -4.30 6.12 16.81
CA ARG A 107 -5.70 6.26 16.39
C ARG A 107 -6.23 7.68 16.54
N GLU A 108 -5.79 8.41 17.55
CA GLU A 108 -6.21 9.81 17.78
C GLU A 108 -5.72 10.77 16.70
N ASN A 109 -4.74 10.36 15.88
CA ASN A 109 -4.26 11.17 14.76
C ASN A 109 -5.08 10.98 13.48
N TRP A 110 -6.06 10.09 13.49
CA TRP A 110 -6.95 9.83 12.37
C TRP A 110 -8.33 10.38 12.67
N SER A 111 -8.96 10.98 11.69
CA SER A 111 -10.34 11.48 11.81
C SER A 111 -11.11 11.18 10.53
N VAL A 112 -12.34 10.76 10.70
CA VAL A 112 -13.32 10.63 9.63
C VAL A 112 -14.61 11.31 10.10
N GLY A 113 -15.15 12.20 9.27
CA GLY A 113 -16.37 12.91 9.61
C GLY A 113 -16.23 13.85 10.83
N GLY A 114 -15.00 14.26 11.15
CA GLY A 114 -14.74 15.12 12.30
C GLY A 114 -14.61 14.36 13.64
N VAL A 115 -14.65 13.03 13.60
CA VAL A 115 -14.55 12.18 14.80
C VAL A 115 -13.20 11.50 14.81
N ALA A 116 -12.48 11.57 15.94
CA ALA A 116 -11.22 10.86 16.11
C ALA A 116 -11.46 9.36 16.12
N LEU A 117 -10.64 8.61 15.40
CA LEU A 117 -10.82 7.15 15.32
C LEU A 117 -10.48 6.43 16.61
N SER A 118 -9.85 7.10 17.58
CA SER A 118 -9.71 6.60 18.95
C SER A 118 -11.04 6.56 19.71
N ASP A 119 -12.06 7.29 19.24
CA ASP A 119 -13.37 7.39 19.88
C ASP A 119 -14.41 6.45 19.27
N VAL A 120 -14.03 5.61 18.33
CA VAL A 120 -14.94 4.69 17.65
C VAL A 120 -14.46 3.25 17.77
N GLU A 121 -15.39 2.30 17.66
CA GLU A 121 -15.04 0.90 17.56
C GLU A 121 -14.71 0.55 16.11
N LEU A 122 -13.61 -0.16 15.91
CA LEU A 122 -13.11 -0.46 14.57
C LEU A 122 -13.82 -1.63 13.91
N GLY A 123 -14.33 -2.58 14.69
CA GLY A 123 -14.94 -3.79 14.16
C GLY A 123 -13.95 -4.83 13.63
N PHE A 124 -12.65 -4.63 13.84
CA PHE A 124 -11.58 -5.56 13.46
C PHE A 124 -10.38 -5.39 14.39
N LYS A 125 -9.46 -6.37 14.35
CA LYS A 125 -8.25 -6.34 15.18
C LYS A 125 -7.11 -5.64 14.47
N ILE A 126 -6.37 -4.79 15.19
CA ILE A 126 -5.14 -4.18 14.72
C ILE A 126 -3.96 -5.09 15.03
N GLU A 127 -3.95 -5.71 16.19
CA GLU A 127 -2.85 -6.54 16.71
C GLU A 127 -2.88 -7.92 16.04
N VAL A 128 -2.27 -8.00 14.89
CA VAL A 128 -2.15 -9.21 14.07
C VAL A 128 -0.67 -9.41 13.63
#